data_528959fe7c27a30101d7f5ab4e2676a0
#
_entry.id   528959fe7c27a30101d7f5ab4e2676a0
#
_cell.length_a   1.000
_cell.length_b   1.000
_cell.length_c   1.000
_cell.angle_alpha   90.00
_cell.angle_beta   90.00
_cell.angle_gamma   90.00
#
_symmetry.space_group_name_H-M   'P 1'
#
loop_
_entity.id
_entity.type
_entity.pdbx_description
1 polymer ?
#
loop_
_entity_poly.entity_id
_entity_poly.type
_entity_poly.pdbx_seq_one_letter_code
_entity_poly.pdbx_strand_id
1 'polypeptide(L)'
;MTPHVVITGGGIIGCASALALAQAGCRVTLVERGVLGGESSWAGAGLLSALLPWDYRVEVVRLLDQSRALYPAWLESLRDSGVDPEYRISGLLVLPSYDLAKALVWANTRGEVIEELPGRHLEPSLACDSAALWMPQVAQVRNPRLLRALRLTLLAHGVKVLEATSVSAWRTAGGRIAGAETSQGLLEADDFVIAAGAWSGEVLGAWGAHVPIKPMRGQIVLYKSTPGRLRHMLYCDGFYLIPRDDGHILAGSTLEDVGFDKRVTDAARFDLMQRATELLPWLKGAPIVAHWAGLRPGTPDNMPIIDRHPELENLFMNSGHYRYGVTLAPASAQALANLMLGRTSEFDLAAFRWPYKPL
;
A
#
# COMPACT_ATOMS: atom_id res chain seq x y z
N MET A 1 -19.59 26.38 -6.48
CA MET A 1 -20.18 25.02 -6.58
C MET A 1 -19.21 24.03 -5.93
N THR A 2 -19.71 22.98 -5.29
CA THR A 2 -18.87 21.93 -4.70
C THR A 2 -18.25 21.09 -5.82
N PRO A 3 -16.91 20.98 -5.93
CA PRO A 3 -16.28 20.20 -7.00
C PRO A 3 -16.70 18.73 -6.93
N HIS A 4 -16.98 18.14 -8.07
CA HIS A 4 -17.23 16.71 -8.19
C HIS A 4 -15.99 15.99 -8.71
N VAL A 5 -15.51 15.00 -7.99
CA VAL A 5 -14.35 14.20 -8.33
C VAL A 5 -14.75 12.74 -8.55
N VAL A 6 -14.37 12.19 -9.70
CA VAL A 6 -14.45 10.74 -9.96
C VAL A 6 -13.09 10.10 -9.75
N ILE A 7 -12.99 9.11 -8.87
CA ILE A 7 -11.77 8.35 -8.61
C ILE A 7 -11.94 6.95 -9.17
N THR A 8 -11.03 6.51 -10.03
CA THR A 8 -11.02 5.17 -10.61
C THR A 8 -9.99 4.30 -9.90
N GLY A 9 -10.48 3.25 -9.23
CA GLY A 9 -9.71 2.30 -8.44
C GLY A 9 -10.01 2.40 -6.95
N GLY A 10 -10.70 1.39 -6.41
CA GLY A 10 -11.11 1.29 -5.00
C GLY A 10 -10.09 0.57 -4.10
N GLY A 11 -8.80 0.60 -4.43
CA GLY A 11 -7.73 0.17 -3.55
C GLY A 11 -7.51 1.14 -2.38
N ILE A 12 -6.54 0.84 -1.50
CA ILE A 12 -6.23 1.66 -0.31
C ILE A 12 -5.94 3.11 -0.68
N ILE A 13 -5.24 3.36 -1.79
CA ILE A 13 -4.90 4.70 -2.26
C ILE A 13 -6.14 5.45 -2.74
N GLY A 14 -6.99 4.81 -3.56
CA GLY A 14 -8.24 5.44 -4.01
C GLY A 14 -9.20 5.72 -2.86
N CYS A 15 -9.32 4.78 -1.90
CA CYS A 15 -10.15 4.98 -0.71
C CYS A 15 -9.63 6.13 0.18
N ALA A 16 -8.31 6.18 0.43
CA ALA A 16 -7.72 7.25 1.22
C ALA A 16 -7.87 8.61 0.52
N SER A 17 -7.65 8.66 -0.81
CA SER A 17 -7.84 9.87 -1.62
C SER A 17 -9.30 10.33 -1.61
N ALA A 18 -10.25 9.38 -1.74
CA ALA A 18 -11.68 9.68 -1.67
C ALA A 18 -12.07 10.28 -0.31
N LEU A 19 -11.55 9.72 0.78
CA LEU A 19 -11.79 10.23 2.12
C LEU A 19 -11.21 11.63 2.30
N ALA A 20 -9.97 11.85 1.91
CA ALA A 20 -9.31 13.15 2.03
C ALA A 20 -10.06 14.26 1.24
N LEU A 21 -10.52 13.96 0.02
CA LEU A 21 -11.28 14.89 -0.81
C LEU A 21 -12.69 15.13 -0.26
N ALA A 22 -13.38 14.09 0.24
CA ALA A 22 -14.69 14.24 0.87
C ALA A 22 -14.62 15.08 2.15
N GLN A 23 -13.61 14.85 3.00
CA GLN A 23 -13.33 15.67 4.19
C GLN A 23 -12.98 17.12 3.85
N ALA A 24 -12.38 17.33 2.66
CA ALA A 24 -12.11 18.68 2.15
C ALA A 24 -13.33 19.37 1.51
N GLY A 25 -14.49 18.71 1.49
CA GLY A 25 -15.76 19.24 1.01
C GLY A 25 -16.08 18.94 -0.46
N CYS A 26 -15.33 18.08 -1.14
CA CYS A 26 -15.65 17.64 -2.49
C CYS A 26 -16.78 16.60 -2.50
N ARG A 27 -17.59 16.60 -3.55
CA ARG A 27 -18.47 15.49 -3.88
C ARG A 27 -17.63 14.41 -4.58
N VAL A 28 -17.60 13.18 -4.05
CA VAL A 28 -16.73 12.12 -4.56
C VAL A 28 -17.54 10.91 -5.04
N THR A 29 -17.20 10.42 -6.24
CA THR A 29 -17.63 9.11 -6.74
C THR A 29 -16.41 8.21 -6.90
N LEU A 30 -16.37 7.09 -6.19
CA LEU A 30 -15.30 6.08 -6.25
C LEU A 30 -15.78 4.90 -7.09
N VAL A 31 -15.07 4.62 -8.18
CA VAL A 31 -15.39 3.55 -9.14
C VAL A 31 -14.40 2.41 -8.96
N GLU A 32 -14.92 1.20 -8.74
CA GLU A 32 -14.13 -0.03 -8.60
C GLU A 32 -14.68 -1.13 -9.51
N ARG A 33 -13.81 -1.73 -10.33
CA ARG A 33 -14.22 -2.78 -11.27
C ARG A 33 -14.66 -4.09 -10.61
N GLY A 34 -14.13 -4.36 -9.41
CA GLY A 34 -14.47 -5.52 -8.60
C GLY A 34 -15.13 -5.11 -7.29
N VAL A 35 -14.56 -5.61 -6.18
CA VAL A 35 -14.94 -5.26 -4.82
C VAL A 35 -13.92 -4.29 -4.26
N LEU A 36 -14.37 -3.29 -3.52
CA LEU A 36 -13.52 -2.28 -2.90
C LEU A 36 -12.43 -2.94 -2.04
N GLY A 37 -11.19 -2.57 -2.32
CA GLY A 37 -10.02 -3.11 -1.65
C GLY A 37 -9.57 -4.51 -2.09
N GLY A 38 -10.34 -5.22 -2.94
CA GLY A 38 -10.19 -6.66 -3.21
C GLY A 38 -8.91 -7.11 -3.92
N GLU A 39 -8.04 -6.19 -4.34
CA GLU A 39 -6.80 -6.50 -5.05
C GLU A 39 -5.57 -6.44 -4.11
N SER A 40 -4.46 -5.84 -4.54
CA SER A 40 -3.20 -5.80 -3.77
C SER A 40 -3.34 -5.19 -2.37
N SER A 41 -4.31 -4.33 -2.16
CA SER A 41 -4.57 -3.70 -0.86
C SER A 41 -5.03 -4.72 0.17
N TRP A 42 -5.92 -5.64 -0.20
CA TRP A 42 -6.35 -6.76 0.65
C TRP A 42 -5.23 -7.78 0.83
N ALA A 43 -4.53 -8.09 -0.27
CA ALA A 43 -3.52 -9.15 -0.29
C ALA A 43 -2.25 -8.80 0.48
N GLY A 44 -2.01 -7.52 0.76
CA GLY A 44 -0.80 -7.06 1.44
C GLY A 44 -0.71 -7.49 2.90
N ALA A 45 0.50 -7.57 3.40
CA ALA A 45 0.78 -8.04 4.76
C ALA A 45 0.53 -6.99 5.85
N GLY A 46 0.36 -5.71 5.51
CA GLY A 46 0.04 -4.66 6.47
C GLY A 46 1.20 -4.21 7.35
N LEU A 47 2.43 -4.49 6.97
CA LEU A 47 3.61 -3.93 7.62
C LEU A 47 3.74 -2.45 7.24
N LEU A 48 3.87 -1.57 8.23
CA LEU A 48 3.94 -0.13 8.07
C LEU A 48 5.39 0.36 8.16
N SER A 49 6.18 -0.02 7.19
CA SER A 49 7.56 0.41 7.00
C SER A 49 7.95 0.29 5.53
N ALA A 50 8.88 1.12 5.07
CA ALA A 50 9.72 0.75 3.95
C ALA A 50 10.75 -0.24 4.51
N LEU A 51 10.64 -1.51 4.16
CA LEU A 51 11.62 -2.52 4.57
C LEU A 51 13.01 -2.10 4.13
N LEU A 52 13.95 -2.02 5.05
CA LEU A 52 15.29 -1.45 4.86
C LEU A 52 15.23 -0.01 4.29
N PRO A 53 14.67 0.97 5.04
CA PRO A 53 14.40 2.31 4.51
C PRO A 53 15.64 3.07 4.05
N TRP A 54 16.82 2.67 4.48
CA TRP A 54 18.11 3.20 4.04
C TRP A 54 18.51 2.80 2.61
N ASP A 55 17.81 1.87 1.99
CA ASP A 55 18.04 1.44 0.59
C ASP A 55 17.11 2.16 -0.41
N TYR A 56 16.26 3.08 0.07
CA TYR A 56 15.29 3.78 -0.76
C TYR A 56 15.71 5.24 -1.01
N ARG A 57 15.16 5.80 -2.08
CA ARG A 57 15.31 7.21 -2.40
C ARG A 57 14.78 8.08 -1.27
N VAL A 58 15.46 9.19 -1.02
CA VAL A 58 15.12 10.11 0.07
C VAL A 58 13.69 10.65 -0.04
N GLU A 59 13.18 10.81 -1.26
CA GLU A 59 11.81 11.29 -1.52
C GLU A 59 10.76 10.29 -1.03
N VAL A 60 10.96 8.99 -1.28
CA VAL A 60 10.09 7.91 -0.78
C VAL A 60 10.13 7.88 0.75
N VAL A 61 11.32 8.02 1.33
CA VAL A 61 11.48 8.01 2.80
C VAL A 61 10.81 9.23 3.43
N ARG A 62 10.90 10.42 2.82
CA ARG A 62 10.17 11.62 3.30
C ARG A 62 8.66 11.43 3.27
N LEU A 63 8.13 10.85 2.18
CA LEU A 63 6.70 10.52 2.09
C LEU A 63 6.29 9.49 3.14
N LEU A 64 7.17 8.51 3.44
CA LEU A 64 6.98 7.53 4.51
C LEU A 64 6.92 8.20 5.88
N ASP A 65 7.88 9.07 6.20
CA ASP A 65 7.96 9.76 7.50
C ASP A 65 6.69 10.60 7.75
N GLN A 66 6.26 11.35 6.74
CA GLN A 66 5.01 12.11 6.81
C GLN A 66 3.80 11.19 6.99
N SER A 67 3.76 10.08 6.25
CA SER A 67 2.65 9.13 6.36
C SER A 67 2.56 8.52 7.75
N ARG A 68 3.70 8.15 8.34
CA ARG A 68 3.77 7.64 9.72
C ARG A 68 3.25 8.67 10.74
N ALA A 69 3.60 9.94 10.56
CA ALA A 69 3.09 11.02 11.42
C ALA A 69 1.58 11.20 11.30
N LEU A 70 1.03 11.02 10.11
CA LEU A 70 -0.41 11.14 9.86
C LEU A 70 -1.22 9.92 10.30
N TYR A 71 -0.60 8.74 10.40
CA TYR A 71 -1.30 7.48 10.63
C TYR A 71 -2.21 7.49 11.87
N PRO A 72 -1.78 7.96 13.05
CA PRO A 72 -2.66 7.97 14.24
C PRO A 72 -3.92 8.79 14.05
N ALA A 73 -3.82 10.01 13.52
CA ALA A 73 -4.98 10.87 13.26
C ALA A 73 -5.87 10.31 12.14
N TRP A 74 -5.26 9.70 11.12
CA TRP A 74 -5.99 9.07 10.03
C TRP A 74 -6.81 7.86 10.53
N LEU A 75 -6.23 7.02 11.39
CA LEU A 75 -6.96 5.90 11.99
C LEU A 75 -8.06 6.37 12.94
N GLU A 76 -7.82 7.47 13.66
CA GLU A 76 -8.84 8.09 14.51
C GLU A 76 -10.06 8.54 13.68
N SER A 77 -9.83 9.06 12.47
CA SER A 77 -10.94 9.43 11.56
C SER A 77 -11.78 8.23 11.08
N LEU A 78 -11.29 7.00 11.28
CA LEU A 78 -12.02 5.77 10.97
C LEU A 78 -12.75 5.17 12.17
N ARG A 79 -12.63 5.75 13.37
CA ARG A 79 -13.16 5.20 14.64
C ARG A 79 -14.65 4.93 14.57
N ASP A 80 -15.42 5.85 14.01
CA ASP A 80 -16.88 5.75 13.93
C ASP A 80 -17.39 4.63 13.03
N SER A 81 -16.48 4.00 12.26
CA SER A 81 -16.79 2.77 11.52
C SER A 81 -17.11 1.58 12.43
N GLY A 82 -16.70 1.63 13.71
CA GLY A 82 -16.80 0.52 14.66
C GLY A 82 -15.89 -0.67 14.34
N VAL A 83 -14.98 -0.54 13.37
CA VAL A 83 -14.02 -1.58 12.98
C VAL A 83 -12.62 -1.22 13.42
N ASP A 84 -12.02 -1.98 14.33
CA ASP A 84 -10.62 -1.85 14.70
C ASP A 84 -9.71 -2.37 13.58
N PRO A 85 -8.86 -1.54 12.95
CA PRO A 85 -7.89 -1.97 11.93
C PRO A 85 -6.75 -2.85 12.47
N GLU A 86 -6.71 -3.12 13.78
CA GLU A 86 -5.63 -3.81 14.49
C GLU A 86 -4.27 -3.12 14.26
N TYR A 87 -4.25 -1.79 14.42
CA TYR A 87 -2.99 -1.04 14.41
C TYR A 87 -2.19 -1.37 15.66
N ARG A 88 -0.95 -1.82 15.45
CA ARG A 88 -0.05 -2.19 16.54
C ARG A 88 1.38 -1.80 16.25
N ILE A 89 2.05 -1.18 17.21
CA ILE A 89 3.51 -1.03 17.22
C ILE A 89 4.06 -2.33 17.79
N SER A 90 4.43 -3.27 16.92
CA SER A 90 4.92 -4.60 17.30
C SER A 90 6.43 -4.77 17.08
N GLY A 91 7.08 -3.75 16.56
CA GLY A 91 8.49 -3.77 16.22
C GLY A 91 8.83 -4.75 15.09
N LEU A 92 10.01 -4.53 14.51
CA LEU A 92 10.54 -5.35 13.43
C LEU A 92 11.95 -5.80 13.78
N LEU A 93 12.18 -7.11 13.76
CA LEU A 93 13.49 -7.72 13.88
C LEU A 93 14.00 -8.06 12.48
N VAL A 94 15.02 -7.34 12.02
CA VAL A 94 15.66 -7.58 10.72
C VAL A 94 16.83 -8.54 10.94
N LEU A 95 16.71 -9.73 10.39
CA LEU A 95 17.75 -10.77 10.44
C LEU A 95 18.77 -10.53 9.30
N PRO A 96 20.01 -11.03 9.40
CA PRO A 96 20.99 -10.86 8.33
C PRO A 96 20.46 -11.39 6.97
N SER A 97 20.78 -10.75 5.83
CA SER A 97 21.83 -9.76 5.63
C SER A 97 21.26 -8.32 5.58
N TYR A 98 21.93 -7.41 6.25
CA TYR A 98 21.64 -5.97 6.23
C TYR A 98 22.96 -5.17 6.30
N ASP A 99 22.92 -3.93 5.83
CA ASP A 99 24.05 -2.99 5.96
C ASP A 99 23.89 -2.17 7.26
N LEU A 100 24.59 -2.61 8.31
CA LEU A 100 24.54 -1.97 9.63
C LEU A 100 24.96 -0.50 9.56
N ALA A 101 26.02 -0.18 8.79
CA ALA A 101 26.52 1.18 8.71
C ALA A 101 25.49 2.13 8.10
N LYS A 102 24.84 1.72 6.98
CA LYS A 102 23.74 2.48 6.38
C LYS A 102 22.56 2.62 7.34
N ALA A 103 22.18 1.54 8.02
CA ALA A 103 21.08 1.54 8.97
C ALA A 103 21.29 2.55 10.10
N LEU A 104 22.49 2.57 10.70
CA LEU A 104 22.84 3.49 11.77
C LEU A 104 22.89 4.95 11.29
N VAL A 105 23.46 5.22 10.11
CA VAL A 105 23.46 6.57 9.52
C VAL A 105 22.04 7.04 9.28
N TRP A 106 21.19 6.18 8.71
CA TRP A 106 19.77 6.49 8.48
C TRP A 106 19.03 6.80 9.79
N ALA A 107 19.22 5.97 10.82
CA ALA A 107 18.59 6.15 12.12
C ALA A 107 19.02 7.45 12.80
N ASN A 108 20.33 7.71 12.88
CA ASN A 108 20.88 8.91 13.51
C ASN A 108 20.40 10.20 12.86
N THR A 109 20.28 10.22 11.52
CA THR A 109 19.83 11.43 10.79
C THR A 109 18.35 11.72 10.98
N ARG A 110 17.55 10.78 11.52
CA ARG A 110 16.10 10.88 11.72
C ARG A 110 15.67 10.79 13.18
N GLY A 111 16.58 10.57 14.10
CA GLY A 111 16.25 10.33 15.51
C GLY A 111 15.48 9.00 15.72
N GLU A 112 15.66 8.05 14.80
CA GLU A 112 15.04 6.72 14.92
C GLU A 112 15.88 5.82 15.84
N VAL A 113 15.20 4.94 16.56
CA VAL A 113 15.86 3.95 17.41
C VAL A 113 16.06 2.66 16.61
N ILE A 114 17.33 2.29 16.43
CA ILE A 114 17.75 0.98 15.92
C ILE A 114 18.79 0.41 16.87
N GLU A 115 18.63 -0.83 17.27
CA GLU A 115 19.57 -1.55 18.13
C GLU A 115 20.01 -2.84 17.46
N GLU A 116 21.31 -3.14 17.49
CA GLU A 116 21.80 -4.47 17.10
C GLU A 116 21.89 -5.34 18.37
N LEU A 117 21.24 -6.50 18.34
CA LEU A 117 21.17 -7.41 19.48
C LEU A 117 21.04 -8.87 19.00
N PRO A 118 21.33 -9.87 19.88
CA PRO A 118 21.04 -11.26 19.54
C PRO A 118 19.54 -11.48 19.26
N GLY A 119 19.19 -12.07 18.11
CA GLY A 119 17.79 -12.23 17.71
C GLY A 119 16.93 -12.99 18.73
N ARG A 120 17.52 -14.01 19.38
CA ARG A 120 16.85 -14.80 20.43
C ARG A 120 16.54 -14.02 21.70
N HIS A 121 17.16 -12.87 21.90
CA HIS A 121 16.82 -12.00 23.04
C HIS A 121 15.33 -11.56 22.97
N LEU A 122 14.84 -11.26 21.78
CA LEU A 122 13.45 -10.85 21.55
C LEU A 122 12.56 -12.03 21.15
N GLU A 123 13.08 -12.94 20.30
CA GLU A 123 12.35 -14.11 19.81
C GLU A 123 13.13 -15.40 20.10
N PRO A 124 12.98 -15.97 21.31
CA PRO A 124 13.74 -17.15 21.75
C PRO A 124 13.57 -18.38 20.86
N SER A 125 12.50 -18.44 20.08
CA SER A 125 12.18 -19.56 19.18
C SER A 125 12.87 -19.50 17.80
N LEU A 126 13.67 -18.48 17.53
CA LEU A 126 14.47 -18.41 16.31
C LEU A 126 15.42 -19.60 16.19
N ALA A 127 15.55 -20.15 14.96
CA ALA A 127 16.44 -21.26 14.68
C ALA A 127 17.91 -20.92 14.94
N CYS A 128 18.31 -19.70 14.62
CA CYS A 128 19.67 -19.20 14.80
C CYS A 128 19.70 -17.98 15.72
N ASP A 129 20.72 -17.90 16.57
CA ASP A 129 20.97 -16.74 17.43
C ASP A 129 22.00 -15.81 16.75
N SER A 130 21.66 -15.32 15.59
CA SER A 130 22.44 -14.29 14.89
C SER A 130 22.16 -12.91 15.44
N ALA A 131 23.11 -11.96 15.26
CA ALA A 131 22.84 -10.55 15.44
C ALA A 131 21.67 -10.12 14.53
N ALA A 132 20.83 -9.26 15.01
CA ALA A 132 19.66 -8.74 14.29
C ALA A 132 19.50 -7.24 14.60
N LEU A 133 18.95 -6.48 13.65
CA LEU A 133 18.56 -5.11 13.90
C LEU A 133 17.15 -5.07 14.47
N TRP A 134 17.00 -4.47 15.63
CA TRP A 134 15.72 -4.21 16.24
C TRP A 134 15.23 -2.81 15.93
N MET A 135 14.04 -2.70 15.34
CA MET A 135 13.34 -1.46 15.02
C MET A 135 12.03 -1.38 15.83
N PRO A 136 12.06 -0.85 17.06
CA PRO A 136 10.92 -0.96 18.01
C PRO A 136 9.66 -0.23 17.56
N GLN A 137 9.79 0.83 16.76
CA GLN A 137 8.68 1.71 16.37
C GLN A 137 7.91 1.24 15.12
N VAL A 138 8.32 0.13 14.51
CA VAL A 138 7.62 -0.37 13.32
C VAL A 138 6.27 -0.94 13.70
N ALA A 139 5.24 -0.45 13.02
CA ALA A 139 3.86 -0.85 13.25
C ALA A 139 3.33 -1.78 12.17
N GLN A 140 2.17 -2.33 12.42
CA GLN A 140 1.39 -3.12 11.47
C GLN A 140 -0.10 -2.78 11.56
N VAL A 141 -0.84 -3.11 10.50
CA VAL A 141 -2.31 -3.09 10.45
C VAL A 141 -2.83 -4.38 9.82
N ARG A 142 -4.09 -4.72 10.06
CA ARG A 142 -4.75 -5.82 9.37
C ARG A 142 -5.53 -5.28 8.17
N ASN A 143 -4.96 -5.43 6.98
CA ASN A 143 -5.47 -4.82 5.76
C ASN A 143 -6.98 -5.05 5.50
N PRO A 144 -7.53 -6.28 5.60
CA PRO A 144 -8.97 -6.49 5.41
C PRO A 144 -9.84 -5.68 6.37
N ARG A 145 -9.39 -5.49 7.61
CA ARG A 145 -10.12 -4.69 8.61
C ARG A 145 -10.00 -3.20 8.32
N LEU A 146 -8.79 -2.72 7.98
CA LEU A 146 -8.57 -1.33 7.58
C LEU A 146 -9.43 -0.95 6.36
N LEU A 147 -9.49 -1.79 5.34
CA LEU A 147 -10.31 -1.57 4.16
C LEU A 147 -11.81 -1.56 4.49
N ARG A 148 -12.25 -2.43 5.41
CA ARG A 148 -13.63 -2.42 5.90
C ARG A 148 -13.95 -1.12 6.65
N ALA A 149 -13.06 -0.66 7.53
CA ALA A 149 -13.21 0.61 8.23
C ALA A 149 -13.32 1.77 7.24
N LEU A 150 -12.40 1.86 6.27
CA LEU A 150 -12.43 2.86 5.21
C LEU A 150 -13.73 2.84 4.42
N ARG A 151 -14.21 1.66 3.99
CA ARG A 151 -15.48 1.54 3.27
C ARG A 151 -16.64 2.17 4.04
N LEU A 152 -16.77 1.84 5.32
CA LEU A 152 -17.86 2.35 6.16
C LEU A 152 -17.74 3.87 6.37
N THR A 153 -16.51 4.35 6.59
CA THR A 153 -16.24 5.79 6.74
C THR A 153 -16.53 6.56 5.44
N LEU A 154 -16.16 6.03 4.28
CA LEU A 154 -16.48 6.65 2.99
C LEU A 154 -17.98 6.81 2.80
N LEU A 155 -18.76 5.77 3.10
CA LEU A 155 -20.22 5.82 3.01
C LEU A 155 -20.82 6.86 3.98
N ALA A 156 -20.31 6.94 5.21
CA ALA A 156 -20.73 7.93 6.21
C ALA A 156 -20.42 9.38 5.78
N HIS A 157 -19.34 9.57 4.99
CA HIS A 157 -19.00 10.88 4.39
C HIS A 157 -19.72 11.17 3.07
N GLY A 158 -20.70 10.35 2.68
CA GLY A 158 -21.50 10.56 1.47
C GLY A 158 -20.75 10.26 0.16
N VAL A 159 -19.63 9.55 0.21
CA VAL A 159 -18.94 9.10 -1.00
C VAL A 159 -19.80 8.08 -1.72
N LYS A 160 -20.08 8.32 -3.00
CA LYS A 160 -20.77 7.36 -3.86
C LYS A 160 -19.78 6.27 -4.31
N VAL A 161 -19.97 5.04 -3.84
CA VAL A 161 -19.14 3.88 -4.20
C VAL A 161 -19.84 3.06 -5.26
N LEU A 162 -19.20 2.88 -6.43
CA LEU A 162 -19.68 2.08 -7.56
C LEU A 162 -18.76 0.86 -7.71
N GLU A 163 -19.13 -0.25 -7.09
CA GLU A 163 -18.45 -1.55 -7.26
C GLU A 163 -18.96 -2.26 -8.53
N ALA A 164 -18.22 -3.28 -8.97
CA ALA A 164 -18.49 -4.00 -10.23
C ALA A 164 -18.65 -3.06 -11.43
N THR A 165 -17.92 -1.92 -11.41
CA THR A 165 -18.02 -0.85 -12.41
C THR A 165 -16.64 -0.58 -12.98
N SER A 166 -16.42 -0.86 -14.26
CA SER A 166 -15.18 -0.62 -14.97
C SER A 166 -15.27 0.64 -15.84
N VAL A 167 -14.21 1.44 -15.85
CA VAL A 167 -14.02 2.50 -16.85
C VAL A 167 -13.47 1.85 -18.11
N SER A 168 -14.12 2.07 -19.25
CA SER A 168 -13.76 1.49 -20.54
C SER A 168 -13.18 2.49 -21.52
N ALA A 169 -13.55 3.77 -21.40
CA ALA A 169 -13.04 4.85 -22.26
C ALA A 169 -13.16 6.22 -21.57
N TRP A 170 -12.45 7.19 -22.11
CA TRP A 170 -12.48 8.57 -21.69
C TRP A 170 -12.96 9.47 -22.83
N ARG A 171 -13.99 10.28 -22.57
CA ARG A 171 -14.38 11.37 -23.49
C ARG A 171 -13.54 12.58 -23.19
N THR A 172 -12.93 13.16 -24.20
CA THR A 172 -12.11 14.37 -24.08
C THR A 172 -12.66 15.50 -24.93
N ALA A 173 -12.56 16.71 -24.42
CA ALA A 173 -12.90 17.92 -25.15
C ALA A 173 -12.04 19.09 -24.63
N GLY A 174 -11.41 19.85 -25.52
CA GLY A 174 -10.67 21.07 -25.18
C GLY A 174 -9.55 20.89 -24.15
N GLY A 175 -8.78 19.80 -24.22
CA GLY A 175 -7.69 19.54 -23.25
C GLY A 175 -8.17 19.06 -21.88
N ARG A 176 -9.41 18.60 -21.77
CA ARG A 176 -10.01 18.09 -20.53
C ARG A 176 -10.73 16.77 -20.74
N ILE A 177 -10.85 15.98 -19.66
CA ILE A 177 -11.80 14.86 -19.63
C ILE A 177 -13.20 15.44 -19.44
N ALA A 178 -14.10 15.14 -20.38
CA ALA A 178 -15.51 15.49 -20.31
C ALA A 178 -16.34 14.41 -19.59
N GLY A 179 -15.86 13.16 -19.56
CA GLY A 179 -16.51 12.06 -18.85
C GLY A 179 -15.79 10.74 -18.98
N ALA A 180 -16.08 9.84 -18.05
CA ALA A 180 -15.64 8.45 -18.03
C ALA A 180 -16.76 7.55 -18.52
N GLU A 181 -16.56 6.78 -19.59
CA GLU A 181 -17.47 5.74 -20.01
C GLU A 181 -17.29 4.52 -19.12
N THR A 182 -18.37 4.08 -18.52
CA THR A 182 -18.33 2.93 -17.60
C THR A 182 -19.33 1.86 -17.99
N SER A 183 -19.19 0.66 -17.40
CA SER A 183 -20.17 -0.42 -17.57
C SER A 183 -21.58 -0.07 -17.07
N GLN A 184 -21.72 1.05 -16.31
CA GLN A 184 -23.01 1.54 -15.79
C GLN A 184 -23.44 2.87 -16.43
N GLY A 185 -22.79 3.31 -17.51
CA GLY A 185 -23.06 4.56 -18.22
C GLY A 185 -21.98 5.61 -18.07
N LEU A 186 -22.25 6.79 -18.59
CA LEU A 186 -21.32 7.92 -18.55
C LEU A 186 -21.29 8.57 -17.16
N LEU A 187 -20.10 8.79 -16.63
CA LEU A 187 -19.86 9.58 -15.42
C LEU A 187 -19.20 10.89 -15.80
N GLU A 188 -19.89 11.98 -15.54
CA GLU A 188 -19.38 13.36 -15.70
C GLU A 188 -18.93 13.91 -14.36
N ALA A 189 -17.82 14.64 -14.34
CA ALA A 189 -17.24 15.27 -13.17
C ALA A 189 -16.36 16.45 -13.55
N ASP A 190 -16.03 17.28 -12.56
CA ASP A 190 -15.10 18.39 -12.74
C ASP A 190 -13.65 17.88 -12.87
N ASP A 191 -13.29 16.87 -12.07
CA ASP A 191 -11.95 16.26 -12.03
C ASP A 191 -12.01 14.73 -11.95
N PHE A 192 -10.94 14.10 -12.45
CA PHE A 192 -10.78 12.65 -12.50
C PHE A 192 -9.44 12.22 -11.90
N VAL A 193 -9.44 11.15 -11.12
CA VAL A 193 -8.25 10.60 -10.49
C VAL A 193 -8.07 9.13 -10.86
N ILE A 194 -6.87 8.77 -11.26
CA ILE A 194 -6.46 7.38 -11.50
C ILE A 194 -5.73 6.84 -10.26
N ALA A 195 -6.36 5.89 -9.57
CA ALA A 195 -5.81 5.16 -8.43
C ALA A 195 -5.92 3.63 -8.63
N ALA A 196 -5.85 3.19 -9.91
CA ALA A 196 -6.16 1.83 -10.35
C ALA A 196 -5.01 0.82 -10.14
N GLY A 197 -3.99 1.18 -9.34
CA GLY A 197 -2.89 0.28 -8.99
C GLY A 197 -2.19 -0.28 -10.23
N ALA A 198 -2.01 -1.60 -10.30
CA ALA A 198 -1.33 -2.27 -11.41
C ALA A 198 -2.03 -2.08 -12.77
N TRP A 199 -3.30 -1.69 -12.77
CA TRP A 199 -4.11 -1.46 -13.99
C TRP A 199 -4.16 0.00 -14.43
N SER A 200 -3.40 0.90 -13.79
CA SER A 200 -3.44 2.34 -14.09
C SER A 200 -3.13 2.64 -15.55
N GLY A 201 -2.15 1.97 -16.16
CA GLY A 201 -1.84 2.11 -17.59
C GLY A 201 -2.98 1.65 -18.50
N GLU A 202 -3.62 0.51 -18.18
CA GLU A 202 -4.75 -0.02 -18.97
C GLU A 202 -5.98 0.90 -18.90
N VAL A 203 -6.30 1.38 -17.69
CA VAL A 203 -7.44 2.29 -17.47
C VAL A 203 -7.27 3.60 -18.22
N LEU A 204 -6.06 4.11 -18.35
CA LEU A 204 -5.75 5.32 -19.12
C LEU A 204 -5.85 5.12 -20.63
N GLY A 205 -5.77 3.88 -21.12
CA GLY A 205 -5.77 3.60 -22.56
C GLY A 205 -4.58 4.25 -23.25
N ALA A 206 -4.84 5.04 -24.30
CA ALA A 206 -3.78 5.73 -25.05
C ALA A 206 -2.93 6.67 -24.16
N TRP A 207 -3.52 7.29 -23.14
CA TRP A 207 -2.81 8.17 -22.20
C TRP A 207 -1.90 7.42 -21.22
N GLY A 208 -2.03 6.09 -21.14
CA GLY A 208 -1.25 5.23 -20.28
C GLY A 208 0.05 4.69 -20.86
N ALA A 209 0.34 4.94 -22.13
CA ALA A 209 1.46 4.33 -22.87
C ALA A 209 2.84 4.53 -22.21
N HIS A 210 3.04 5.61 -21.47
CA HIS A 210 4.30 5.96 -20.82
C HIS A 210 4.25 5.83 -19.27
N VAL A 211 3.16 5.29 -18.72
CA VAL A 211 3.06 5.08 -17.26
C VAL A 211 3.85 3.83 -16.87
N PRO A 212 4.95 3.96 -16.12
CA PRO A 212 5.86 2.84 -15.85
C PRO A 212 5.35 1.96 -14.69
N ILE A 213 4.05 1.72 -14.64
CA ILE A 213 3.43 0.86 -13.61
C ILE A 213 3.16 -0.50 -14.23
N LYS A 214 3.71 -1.54 -13.64
CA LYS A 214 3.49 -2.91 -14.08
C LYS A 214 3.06 -3.83 -12.92
N PRO A 215 2.29 -4.89 -13.21
CA PRO A 215 1.89 -5.86 -12.20
C PRO A 215 3.10 -6.68 -11.72
N MET A 216 3.30 -6.74 -10.39
CA MET A 216 4.32 -7.57 -9.76
C MET A 216 3.63 -8.50 -8.77
N ARG A 217 3.53 -9.80 -9.11
CA ARG A 217 2.87 -10.79 -8.27
C ARG A 217 3.64 -11.02 -6.97
N GLY A 218 2.91 -11.11 -5.87
CA GLY A 218 3.41 -11.58 -4.59
C GLY A 218 2.44 -12.55 -3.96
N GLN A 219 2.96 -13.67 -3.47
CA GLN A 219 2.18 -14.71 -2.81
C GLN A 219 2.48 -14.71 -1.31
N ILE A 220 1.45 -15.01 -0.50
CA ILE A 220 1.53 -15.05 0.96
C ILE A 220 0.81 -16.31 1.44
N VAL A 221 1.41 -16.99 2.41
CA VAL A 221 0.82 -18.11 3.13
C VAL A 221 0.40 -17.63 4.53
N LEU A 222 -0.74 -18.10 5.02
CA LEU A 222 -1.26 -17.81 6.36
C LEU A 222 -1.21 -19.05 7.23
N TYR A 223 -0.40 -18.99 8.27
CA TYR A 223 -0.38 -19.99 9.33
C TYR A 223 -1.39 -19.67 10.43
N LYS A 224 -1.82 -20.72 11.15
CA LYS A 224 -2.51 -20.61 12.43
C LYS A 224 -1.65 -21.20 13.52
N SER A 225 -1.48 -20.44 14.60
CA SER A 225 -0.70 -20.81 15.77
C SER A 225 -1.40 -20.36 17.06
N THR A 226 -0.80 -20.69 18.19
CA THR A 226 -1.20 -20.10 19.48
C THR A 226 -0.88 -18.62 19.50
N PRO A 227 -1.81 -17.76 19.96
CA PRO A 227 -1.55 -16.35 20.15
C PRO A 227 -0.29 -16.09 20.99
N GLY A 228 0.51 -15.10 20.57
CA GLY A 228 1.73 -14.67 21.27
C GLY A 228 2.94 -15.61 21.14
N ARG A 229 2.84 -16.70 20.37
CA ARG A 229 3.98 -17.59 20.12
C ARG A 229 5.08 -16.96 19.28
N LEU A 230 4.72 -16.09 18.36
CA LEU A 230 5.57 -15.10 17.72
C LEU A 230 5.06 -13.73 18.14
N ARG A 231 5.92 -12.85 18.66
CA ARG A 231 5.52 -11.56 19.23
C ARG A 231 5.86 -10.39 18.30
N HIS A 232 7.00 -10.45 17.66
CA HIS A 232 7.53 -9.38 16.81
C HIS A 232 7.50 -9.77 15.35
N MET A 233 7.45 -8.79 14.46
CA MET A 233 7.60 -9.02 13.04
C MET A 233 9.05 -9.40 12.75
N LEU A 234 9.26 -10.37 11.86
CA LEU A 234 10.57 -10.79 11.38
C LEU A 234 10.73 -10.43 9.93
N TYR A 235 11.93 -10.00 9.54
CA TYR A 235 12.31 -9.78 8.15
C TYR A 235 13.68 -10.39 7.89
N CYS A 236 13.82 -11.11 6.77
CA CYS A 236 15.06 -11.72 6.33
C CYS A 236 15.05 -11.79 4.80
N ASP A 237 15.92 -11.04 4.14
CA ASP A 237 16.19 -11.14 2.69
C ASP A 237 14.91 -11.18 1.82
N GLY A 238 14.08 -10.16 1.92
CA GLY A 238 12.83 -10.05 1.15
C GLY A 238 11.66 -10.87 1.67
N PHE A 239 11.87 -11.71 2.67
CA PHE A 239 10.86 -12.52 3.33
C PHE A 239 10.50 -11.95 4.72
N TYR A 240 9.24 -12.07 5.12
CA TYR A 240 8.77 -11.64 6.43
C TYR A 240 7.82 -12.63 7.07
N LEU A 241 7.81 -12.62 8.41
CA LEU A 241 6.77 -13.24 9.22
C LEU A 241 6.08 -12.16 10.05
N ILE A 242 4.76 -12.06 9.94
CA ILE A 242 3.99 -11.02 10.62
C ILE A 242 2.94 -11.67 11.50
N PRO A 243 3.10 -11.64 12.84
CA PRO A 243 2.15 -12.19 13.78
C PRO A 243 0.91 -11.31 13.93
N ARG A 244 -0.23 -11.94 14.21
CA ARG A 244 -1.48 -11.30 14.59
C ARG A 244 -1.87 -11.75 16.01
N ASP A 245 -2.59 -10.91 16.73
CA ASP A 245 -3.00 -11.19 18.12
C ASP A 245 -3.86 -12.43 18.24
N ASP A 246 -4.58 -12.80 17.20
CA ASP A 246 -5.41 -14.01 17.17
C ASP A 246 -4.60 -15.29 16.83
N GLY A 247 -3.28 -15.19 16.74
CA GLY A 247 -2.37 -16.32 16.45
C GLY A 247 -2.20 -16.63 14.96
N HIS A 248 -2.77 -15.85 14.05
CA HIS A 248 -2.39 -15.96 12.65
C HIS A 248 -0.98 -15.39 12.43
N ILE A 249 -0.24 -15.99 11.49
CA ILE A 249 1.08 -15.52 11.08
C ILE A 249 1.11 -15.50 9.55
N LEU A 250 1.34 -14.31 8.98
CA LEU A 250 1.55 -14.17 7.55
C LEU A 250 3.01 -14.46 7.22
N ALA A 251 3.24 -15.34 6.28
CA ALA A 251 4.56 -15.67 5.74
C ALA A 251 4.64 -15.23 4.28
N GLY A 252 5.46 -14.30 3.97
CA GLY A 252 5.55 -13.70 2.64
C GLY A 252 6.85 -12.92 2.42
N SER A 253 7.08 -12.51 1.22
CA SER A 253 6.28 -12.77 0.03
C SER A 253 7.17 -13.08 -1.16
N THR A 254 6.62 -13.74 -2.14
CA THR A 254 7.29 -13.86 -3.43
C THR A 254 7.33 -12.51 -4.16
N LEU A 255 8.19 -12.44 -5.18
CA LEU A 255 8.26 -11.31 -6.11
C LEU A 255 8.45 -11.86 -7.52
N GLU A 256 7.40 -11.78 -8.34
CA GLU A 256 7.33 -12.45 -9.62
C GLU A 256 6.83 -11.50 -10.70
N ASP A 257 7.55 -11.37 -11.82
CA ASP A 257 7.14 -10.62 -13.01
C ASP A 257 6.44 -11.59 -13.99
N VAL A 258 5.13 -11.72 -13.84
CA VAL A 258 4.29 -12.67 -14.60
C VAL A 258 3.06 -12.01 -15.21
N GLY A 259 3.14 -10.69 -15.42
CA GLY A 259 2.00 -9.92 -15.90
C GLY A 259 0.83 -9.97 -14.92
N PHE A 260 -0.37 -10.02 -15.45
CA PHE A 260 -1.61 -10.02 -14.65
C PHE A 260 -2.05 -11.40 -14.13
N ASP A 261 -1.17 -12.41 -14.15
CA ASP A 261 -1.48 -13.72 -13.59
C ASP A 261 -1.49 -13.70 -12.06
N LYS A 262 -2.66 -13.90 -11.46
CA LYS A 262 -2.88 -13.94 -9.99
C LYS A 262 -2.95 -15.37 -9.42
N ARG A 263 -2.70 -16.38 -10.21
CA ARG A 263 -2.76 -17.76 -9.71
C ARG A 263 -1.68 -18.00 -8.67
N VAL A 264 -2.04 -18.69 -7.59
CA VAL A 264 -1.07 -19.22 -6.63
C VAL A 264 -0.40 -20.46 -7.21
N THR A 265 0.83 -20.74 -6.75
CA THR A 265 1.60 -21.88 -7.23
C THR A 265 2.11 -22.74 -6.08
N ASP A 266 2.18 -24.05 -6.27
CA ASP A 266 2.73 -24.97 -5.25
C ASP A 266 4.22 -24.71 -4.99
N ALA A 267 4.97 -24.31 -6.02
CA ALA A 267 6.37 -23.94 -5.87
C ALA A 267 6.56 -22.75 -4.91
N ALA A 268 5.77 -21.68 -5.08
CA ALA A 268 5.80 -20.53 -4.18
C ALA A 268 5.34 -20.90 -2.76
N ARG A 269 4.29 -21.70 -2.65
CA ARG A 269 3.84 -22.21 -1.34
C ARG A 269 4.96 -22.98 -0.64
N PHE A 270 5.62 -23.87 -1.33
CA PHE A 270 6.73 -24.66 -0.78
C PHE A 270 7.89 -23.77 -0.33
N ASP A 271 8.35 -22.82 -1.17
CA ASP A 271 9.41 -21.87 -0.85
C ASP A 271 9.08 -21.05 0.41
N LEU A 272 7.87 -20.46 0.46
CA LEU A 272 7.43 -19.69 1.63
C LEU A 272 7.37 -20.53 2.91
N MET A 273 6.94 -21.79 2.81
CA MET A 273 6.92 -22.73 3.94
C MET A 273 8.33 -23.08 4.39
N GLN A 274 9.23 -23.34 3.47
CA GLN A 274 10.61 -23.66 3.75
C GLN A 274 11.29 -22.50 4.49
N ARG A 275 11.24 -21.29 3.95
CA ARG A 275 11.79 -20.07 4.57
C ARG A 275 11.19 -19.79 5.96
N ALA A 276 9.88 -19.98 6.12
CA ALA A 276 9.23 -19.83 7.42
C ALA A 276 9.75 -20.83 8.46
N THR A 277 9.96 -22.10 8.07
CA THR A 277 10.45 -23.14 8.98
C THR A 277 11.96 -23.06 9.22
N GLU A 278 12.73 -22.51 8.30
CA GLU A 278 14.13 -22.17 8.51
C GLU A 278 14.32 -21.11 9.60
N LEU A 279 13.44 -20.11 9.66
CA LEU A 279 13.46 -19.08 10.70
C LEU A 279 12.86 -19.59 12.02
N LEU A 280 11.73 -20.28 11.95
CA LEU A 280 10.95 -20.76 13.09
C LEU A 280 10.61 -22.25 12.91
N PRO A 281 11.48 -23.19 13.33
CA PRO A 281 11.30 -24.63 13.09
C PRO A 281 9.96 -25.20 13.54
N TRP A 282 9.36 -24.61 14.57
CA TRP A 282 8.05 -25.03 15.07
C TRP A 282 6.89 -24.78 14.10
N LEU A 283 7.07 -23.93 13.07
CA LEU A 283 6.06 -23.73 12.02
C LEU A 283 5.90 -24.96 11.11
N LYS A 284 6.84 -25.92 11.13
CA LYS A 284 6.74 -27.15 10.33
C LYS A 284 5.47 -27.96 10.61
N GLY A 285 4.94 -27.89 11.83
CA GLY A 285 3.70 -28.56 12.19
C GLY A 285 2.47 -27.64 12.30
N ALA A 286 2.62 -26.35 12.00
CA ALA A 286 1.54 -25.40 12.10
C ALA A 286 0.58 -25.50 10.92
N PRO A 287 -0.76 -25.50 11.12
CA PRO A 287 -1.72 -25.50 10.03
C PRO A 287 -1.58 -24.28 9.13
N ILE A 288 -1.62 -24.50 7.81
CA ILE A 288 -1.77 -23.44 6.82
C ILE A 288 -3.27 -23.31 6.52
N VAL A 289 -3.82 -22.13 6.78
CA VAL A 289 -5.27 -21.87 6.67
C VAL A 289 -5.63 -21.09 5.40
N ALA A 290 -4.66 -20.45 4.73
CA ALA A 290 -4.87 -19.77 3.46
C ALA A 290 -3.57 -19.59 2.66
N HIS A 291 -3.72 -19.44 1.35
CA HIS A 291 -2.66 -19.07 0.41
C HIS A 291 -3.28 -18.21 -0.69
N TRP A 292 -2.73 -17.02 -0.93
CA TRP A 292 -3.24 -16.10 -1.93
C TRP A 292 -2.14 -15.33 -2.63
N ALA A 293 -2.50 -14.63 -3.71
CA ALA A 293 -1.63 -13.76 -4.46
C ALA A 293 -2.27 -12.37 -4.65
N GLY A 294 -1.42 -11.35 -4.82
CA GLY A 294 -1.81 -10.01 -5.21
C GLY A 294 -0.84 -9.42 -6.21
N LEU A 295 -1.31 -8.46 -7.02
CA LEU A 295 -0.49 -7.76 -8.01
C LEU A 295 -0.15 -6.36 -7.50
N ARG A 296 1.09 -6.19 -7.07
CA ARG A 296 1.60 -4.88 -6.66
C ARG A 296 1.76 -3.97 -7.88
N PRO A 297 1.42 -2.68 -7.78
CA PRO A 297 1.67 -1.69 -8.83
C PRO A 297 3.16 -1.29 -8.85
N GLY A 298 4.00 -2.10 -9.49
CA GLY A 298 5.45 -1.91 -9.52
C GLY A 298 5.85 -0.70 -10.36
N THR A 299 6.69 0.16 -9.78
CA THR A 299 7.32 1.30 -10.44
C THR A 299 8.83 1.23 -10.29
N PRO A 300 9.62 1.87 -11.17
CA PRO A 300 11.04 2.06 -10.94
C PRO A 300 11.28 2.78 -9.59
N ASP A 301 12.30 2.35 -8.85
CA ASP A 301 12.73 2.95 -7.58
C ASP A 301 11.62 3.05 -6.50
N ASN A 302 10.53 2.30 -6.64
CA ASN A 302 9.32 2.37 -5.79
C ASN A 302 8.70 3.77 -5.70
N MET A 303 8.91 4.62 -6.71
CA MET A 303 8.38 5.98 -6.77
C MET A 303 6.92 5.97 -7.24
N PRO A 304 5.95 6.37 -6.42
CA PRO A 304 4.58 6.57 -6.88
C PRO A 304 4.48 7.79 -7.79
N ILE A 305 3.41 7.86 -8.56
CA ILE A 305 3.02 9.04 -9.32
C ILE A 305 1.91 9.74 -8.55
N ILE A 306 2.15 10.99 -8.13
CA ILE A 306 1.18 11.85 -7.44
C ILE A 306 1.22 13.19 -8.16
N ASP A 307 0.48 13.30 -9.27
CA ASP A 307 0.59 14.47 -10.14
C ASP A 307 -0.65 14.66 -11.01
N ARG A 308 -0.74 15.83 -11.65
CA ARG A 308 -1.68 16.14 -12.70
C ARG A 308 -1.11 15.71 -14.04
N HIS A 309 -1.98 15.25 -14.95
CA HIS A 309 -1.60 14.91 -16.31
C HIS A 309 -1.09 16.15 -17.06
N PRO A 310 0.02 16.06 -17.81
CA PRO A 310 0.63 17.22 -18.47
C PRO A 310 -0.23 17.88 -19.55
N GLU A 311 -1.13 17.11 -20.20
CA GLU A 311 -1.97 17.60 -21.30
C GLU A 311 -3.46 17.69 -20.96
N LEU A 312 -3.92 17.03 -19.89
CA LEU A 312 -5.32 17.01 -19.47
C LEU A 312 -5.45 17.70 -18.12
N GLU A 313 -6.00 18.93 -18.14
CA GLU A 313 -6.00 19.82 -16.98
C GLU A 313 -6.72 19.26 -15.73
N ASN A 314 -7.70 18.37 -15.94
CA ASN A 314 -8.53 17.81 -14.89
C ASN A 314 -8.34 16.29 -14.67
N LEU A 315 -7.21 15.76 -15.13
CA LEU A 315 -6.84 14.37 -14.89
C LEU A 315 -5.64 14.30 -13.95
N PHE A 316 -5.77 13.52 -12.88
CA PHE A 316 -4.75 13.32 -11.86
C PHE A 316 -4.44 11.84 -11.69
N MET A 317 -3.26 11.53 -11.18
CA MET A 317 -2.88 10.19 -10.78
C MET A 317 -2.41 10.17 -9.32
N ASN A 318 -2.80 9.13 -8.61
CA ASN A 318 -2.23 8.73 -7.33
C ASN A 318 -2.08 7.20 -7.33
N SER A 319 -0.97 6.71 -7.86
CA SER A 319 -0.79 5.27 -8.12
C SER A 319 0.69 4.88 -8.18
N GLY A 320 0.97 3.57 -8.25
CA GLY A 320 2.35 3.08 -8.40
C GLY A 320 3.12 2.94 -7.10
N HIS A 321 2.47 2.83 -5.96
CA HIS A 321 3.07 2.74 -4.62
C HIS A 321 3.78 1.42 -4.33
N TYR A 322 3.82 0.52 -5.27
CA TYR A 322 4.48 -0.77 -5.27
C TYR A 322 4.24 -1.58 -3.97
N ARG A 323 5.27 -1.65 -3.10
CA ARG A 323 5.22 -2.45 -1.86
C ARG A 323 4.59 -1.70 -0.68
N TYR A 324 4.49 -0.37 -0.75
CA TYR A 324 4.24 0.49 0.42
C TYR A 324 2.90 1.23 0.36
N GLY A 325 1.99 0.84 -0.53
CA GLY A 325 0.72 1.53 -0.70
C GLY A 325 -0.07 1.69 0.61
N VAL A 326 -0.10 0.68 1.47
CA VAL A 326 -0.77 0.79 2.77
C VAL A 326 -0.05 1.80 3.67
N THR A 327 1.27 1.71 3.73
CA THR A 327 2.09 2.62 4.55
C THR A 327 1.98 4.07 4.10
N LEU A 328 1.99 4.31 2.77
CA LEU A 328 2.02 5.66 2.19
C LEU A 328 0.62 6.28 2.00
N ALA A 329 -0.45 5.53 2.23
CA ALA A 329 -1.82 5.95 1.88
C ALA A 329 -2.22 7.31 2.48
N PRO A 330 -2.04 7.61 3.78
CA PRO A 330 -2.44 8.89 4.34
C PRO A 330 -1.72 10.08 3.69
N ALA A 331 -0.38 10.03 3.58
CA ALA A 331 0.38 11.14 3.01
C ALA A 331 0.13 11.32 1.51
N SER A 332 0.05 10.22 0.75
CA SER A 332 -0.27 10.29 -0.69
C SER A 332 -1.65 10.87 -0.96
N ALA A 333 -2.64 10.51 -0.13
CA ALA A 333 -3.99 11.05 -0.25
C ALA A 333 -4.04 12.54 0.08
N GLN A 334 -3.37 12.97 1.15
CA GLN A 334 -3.26 14.37 1.52
C GLN A 334 -2.53 15.19 0.44
N ALA A 335 -1.43 14.65 -0.09
CA ALA A 335 -0.65 15.27 -1.15
C ALA A 335 -1.49 15.49 -2.42
N LEU A 336 -2.23 14.47 -2.85
CA LEU A 336 -3.16 14.57 -3.98
C LEU A 336 -4.25 15.63 -3.71
N ALA A 337 -4.89 15.59 -2.55
CA ALA A 337 -5.95 16.53 -2.20
C ALA A 337 -5.43 17.99 -2.18
N ASN A 338 -4.23 18.21 -1.63
CA ASN A 338 -3.60 19.53 -1.65
C ASN A 338 -3.29 20.00 -3.09
N LEU A 339 -2.75 19.12 -3.93
CA LEU A 339 -2.48 19.41 -5.34
C LEU A 339 -3.78 19.81 -6.09
N MET A 340 -4.84 19.03 -5.94
CA MET A 340 -6.12 19.26 -6.62
C MET A 340 -6.81 20.54 -6.17
N LEU A 341 -6.69 20.89 -4.88
CA LEU A 341 -7.33 22.07 -4.28
C LEU A 341 -6.45 23.32 -4.28
N GLY A 342 -5.26 23.26 -4.91
CA GLY A 342 -4.32 24.40 -4.96
C GLY A 342 -3.79 24.80 -3.59
N ARG A 343 -3.71 23.86 -2.63
CA ARG A 343 -3.18 24.10 -1.29
C ARG A 343 -1.68 23.84 -1.25
N THR A 344 -0.97 24.52 -0.38
CA THR A 344 0.47 24.26 -0.16
C THR A 344 0.67 22.84 0.37
N SER A 345 1.60 22.09 -0.22
CA SER A 345 2.05 20.80 0.29
C SER A 345 3.22 21.00 1.24
N GLU A 346 3.29 20.21 2.31
CA GLU A 346 4.40 20.22 3.27
C GLU A 346 5.70 19.63 2.67
N PHE A 347 5.62 18.96 1.53
CA PHE A 347 6.78 18.42 0.83
C PHE A 347 6.68 18.63 -0.68
N ASP A 348 7.83 18.64 -1.33
CA ASP A 348 7.94 18.83 -2.78
C ASP A 348 7.46 17.59 -3.54
N LEU A 349 6.42 17.76 -4.36
CA LEU A 349 5.89 16.73 -5.26
C LEU A 349 6.70 16.57 -6.55
N ALA A 350 7.74 17.37 -6.79
CA ALA A 350 8.50 17.34 -8.04
C ALA A 350 9.09 15.97 -8.38
N ALA A 351 9.41 15.16 -7.35
CA ALA A 351 9.92 13.81 -7.53
C ALA A 351 8.85 12.79 -7.94
N PHE A 352 7.56 13.09 -7.72
CA PHE A 352 6.42 12.18 -7.94
C PHE A 352 5.63 12.54 -9.20
N ARG A 353 6.25 13.33 -10.10
CA ARG A 353 5.62 13.81 -11.32
C ARG A 353 5.24 12.69 -12.27
N TRP A 354 4.21 12.95 -13.05
CA TRP A 354 3.82 12.12 -14.16
C TRP A 354 4.99 12.03 -15.16
N PRO A 355 5.51 10.83 -15.46
CA PRO A 355 6.58 10.67 -16.44
C PRO A 355 6.01 10.91 -17.84
N TYR A 356 6.32 12.08 -18.38
CA TYR A 356 5.85 12.51 -19.70
C TYR A 356 7.01 12.56 -20.68
N LYS A 357 6.84 11.89 -21.83
CA LYS A 357 7.62 12.15 -23.02
C LYS A 357 6.62 12.62 -24.08
N PRO A 358 6.76 13.83 -24.61
CA PRO A 358 5.92 14.27 -25.74
C PRO A 358 6.08 13.29 -26.89
N LEU A 359 4.97 13.01 -27.60
CA LEU A 359 4.91 12.15 -28.78
C LEU A 359 5.70 12.79 -29.93
#